data_64aae56fb08f6b411c264c4d9a8d8c0b
#
_entry.id   64aae56fb08f6b411c264c4d9a8d8c0b
#
_cell.length_a   1.000
_cell.length_b   1.000
_cell.length_c   1.000
_cell.angle_alpha   90.00
_cell.angle_beta   90.00
_cell.angle_gamma   90.00
#
_symmetry.space_group_name_H-M   'P 1'
#
loop_
_entity.id
_entity.type
_entity.pdbx_description
1 polymer ?
#
loop_
_entity_poly.entity_id
_entity_poly.type
_entity_poly.pdbx_seq_one_letter_code
_entity_poly.pdbx_strand_id
1 'polypeptide(L)'
;RVGEYTTLSQIIQMVSDSAATKAPIAKIADKVSGIFVPAVITIAVFTTIVWLLLGQEIGFALARGISVLVISCPCALGLATPVAIMVGNGMGAKHGILFKNAVSLENAGKTQIVVLDKTGTITSGEPKVTDLIPAPGVQEEELLRLAFALEQKSEHPLARAILHRAEERNLSPEPVSDFQVLPGNGLTATWQGTLLQGGNYTFISRQSQVPESMRIQGETLAQAGKTPLFFAQDGHLTGIIAVADVIKEDSPQAIRELQSMGIQVVMLTGDNARTAQAIGKEAG
;
A
#
# COMPACT_ATOMS: atom_id res chain seq x y z
N ARG A 1 12.61 8.72 24.60
CA ARG A 1 14.05 8.39 24.53
C ARG A 1 14.78 9.57 23.89
N VAL A 2 15.91 9.97 24.45
CA VAL A 2 16.77 11.07 23.95
C VAL A 2 18.10 10.42 23.57
N GLY A 3 18.65 10.73 22.38
CA GLY A 3 19.95 10.22 21.92
C GLY A 3 20.00 9.85 20.45
N GLU A 4 21.14 9.35 19.97
CA GLU A 4 21.41 9.01 18.55
C GLU A 4 20.52 7.90 17.97
N TYR A 5 19.84 7.11 18.80
CA TYR A 5 18.95 6.00 18.38
C TYR A 5 17.46 6.39 18.39
N THR A 6 17.14 7.68 18.39
CA THR A 6 15.73 8.12 18.25
C THR A 6 15.26 7.97 16.81
N THR A 7 13.97 7.79 16.61
CA THR A 7 13.36 7.78 15.25
C THR A 7 13.73 9.05 14.48
N LEU A 8 13.76 10.20 15.17
CA LEU A 8 14.16 11.47 14.55
C LEU A 8 15.62 11.44 14.07
N SER A 9 16.56 10.92 14.90
CA SER A 9 17.96 10.80 14.50
C SER A 9 18.13 9.86 13.31
N GLN A 10 17.38 8.76 13.27
CA GLN A 10 17.39 7.84 12.13
C GLN A 10 16.86 8.50 10.85
N ILE A 11 15.81 9.30 10.95
CA ILE A 11 15.27 10.07 9.82
C ILE A 11 16.32 11.09 9.31
N ILE A 12 16.94 11.86 10.22
CA ILE A 12 17.98 12.81 9.87
C ILE A 12 19.15 12.11 9.19
N GLN A 13 19.56 10.94 9.70
CA GLN A 13 20.64 10.16 9.12
C GLN A 13 20.29 9.65 7.72
N MET A 14 19.10 9.10 7.51
CA MET A 14 18.64 8.66 6.19
C MET A 14 18.60 9.80 5.17
N VAL A 15 18.14 10.97 5.56
CA VAL A 15 18.14 12.16 4.67
C VAL A 15 19.56 12.60 4.35
N SER A 16 20.46 12.61 5.35
CA SER A 16 21.87 12.95 5.17
C SER A 16 22.60 11.95 4.25
N ASP A 17 22.43 10.66 4.48
CA ASP A 17 23.02 9.59 3.69
C ASP A 17 22.51 9.60 2.25
N SER A 18 21.21 9.87 2.07
CA SER A 18 20.60 10.03 0.75
C SER A 18 21.21 11.22 -0.02
N ALA A 19 21.45 12.34 0.67
CA ALA A 19 22.08 13.51 0.07
C ALA A 19 23.57 13.29 -0.27
N ALA A 20 24.27 12.48 0.52
CA ALA A 20 25.69 12.15 0.30
C ALA A 20 25.92 11.15 -0.84
N THR A 21 24.91 10.36 -1.22
CA THR A 21 25.02 9.33 -2.26
C THR A 21 24.92 9.96 -3.65
N LYS A 22 25.95 9.81 -4.48
CA LYS A 22 25.92 10.29 -5.88
C LYS A 22 24.94 9.49 -6.72
N ALA A 23 23.97 10.17 -7.33
CA ALA A 23 23.05 9.60 -8.30
C ALA A 23 23.80 9.09 -9.55
N PRO A 24 23.27 8.09 -10.27
CA PRO A 24 23.86 7.59 -11.52
C PRO A 24 24.10 8.70 -12.55
N ILE A 25 23.17 9.64 -12.69
CA ILE A 25 23.32 10.79 -13.58
C ILE A 25 24.49 11.70 -13.19
N ALA A 26 24.78 11.86 -11.89
CA ALA A 26 25.94 12.62 -11.42
C ALA A 26 27.27 11.92 -11.79
N LYS A 27 27.32 10.58 -11.74
CA LYS A 27 28.48 9.81 -12.18
C LYS A 27 28.74 9.96 -13.69
N ILE A 28 27.67 10.02 -14.49
CA ILE A 28 27.79 10.30 -15.93
C ILE A 28 28.31 11.71 -16.15
N ALA A 29 27.80 12.70 -15.43
CA ALA A 29 28.27 14.07 -15.49
C ALA A 29 29.77 14.17 -15.14
N ASP A 30 30.23 13.51 -14.06
CA ASP A 30 31.62 13.44 -13.66
C ASP A 30 32.48 12.81 -14.77
N LYS A 31 32.05 11.73 -15.42
CA LYS A 31 32.75 11.06 -16.50
C LYS A 31 32.85 11.95 -17.75
N VAL A 32 31.79 12.63 -18.11
CA VAL A 32 31.77 13.59 -19.23
C VAL A 32 32.71 14.74 -18.94
N SER A 33 32.64 15.31 -17.72
CA SER A 33 33.54 16.40 -17.31
C SER A 33 35.03 15.95 -17.32
N GLY A 34 35.34 14.71 -16.97
CA GLY A 34 36.68 14.16 -16.97
C GLY A 34 37.34 14.11 -18.37
N ILE A 35 36.55 14.04 -19.45
CA ILE A 35 37.03 14.11 -20.84
C ILE A 35 36.93 15.53 -21.37
N PHE A 36 35.84 16.21 -21.08
CA PHE A 36 35.50 17.54 -21.61
C PHE A 36 36.48 18.61 -21.11
N VAL A 37 36.82 18.62 -19.83
CA VAL A 37 37.72 19.64 -19.25
C VAL A 37 39.13 19.60 -19.88
N PRO A 38 39.83 18.46 -19.98
CA PRO A 38 41.11 18.39 -20.69
C PRO A 38 41.01 18.83 -22.15
N ALA A 39 39.93 18.45 -22.86
CA ALA A 39 39.69 18.88 -24.24
C ALA A 39 39.58 20.40 -24.39
N VAL A 40 38.79 21.03 -23.52
CA VAL A 40 38.60 22.50 -23.51
C VAL A 40 39.87 23.22 -23.15
N ILE A 41 40.66 22.72 -22.18
CA ILE A 41 41.99 23.29 -21.86
C ILE A 41 42.89 23.24 -23.09
N THR A 42 42.93 22.11 -23.78
CA THR A 42 43.75 21.96 -25.00
C THR A 42 43.36 22.98 -26.08
N ILE A 43 42.02 23.15 -26.30
CA ILE A 43 41.50 24.13 -27.25
C ILE A 43 41.86 25.56 -26.82
N ALA A 44 41.74 25.88 -25.53
CA ALA A 44 42.07 27.20 -25.02
C ALA A 44 43.58 27.54 -25.22
N VAL A 45 44.47 26.58 -24.92
CA VAL A 45 45.91 26.72 -25.15
C VAL A 45 46.18 26.87 -26.62
N PHE A 46 45.59 26.02 -27.46
CA PHE A 46 45.77 26.13 -28.92
C PHE A 46 45.27 27.48 -29.45
N THR A 47 44.14 27.96 -29.02
CA THR A 47 43.59 29.27 -29.37
C THR A 47 44.57 30.40 -29.01
N THR A 48 45.12 30.35 -27.81
CA THR A 48 46.08 31.34 -27.33
C THR A 48 47.33 31.33 -28.22
N ILE A 49 47.88 30.17 -28.52
CA ILE A 49 49.07 30.00 -29.38
C ILE A 49 48.82 30.54 -30.78
N VAL A 50 47.68 30.23 -31.39
CA VAL A 50 47.32 30.72 -32.74
C VAL A 50 47.29 32.24 -32.79
N TRP A 51 46.67 32.91 -31.81
CA TRP A 51 46.61 34.36 -31.78
C TRP A 51 47.98 35.02 -31.57
N LEU A 52 48.88 34.40 -30.78
CA LEU A 52 50.26 34.83 -30.64
C LEU A 52 51.05 34.71 -31.95
N LEU A 53 50.89 33.60 -32.69
CA LEU A 53 51.55 33.39 -33.99
C LEU A 53 51.02 34.35 -35.05
N LEU A 54 49.79 34.83 -34.94
CA LEU A 54 49.22 35.87 -35.82
C LEU A 54 49.67 37.28 -35.44
N GLY A 55 50.63 37.41 -34.49
CA GLY A 55 51.23 38.70 -34.12
C GLY A 55 50.38 39.56 -33.22
N GLN A 56 49.35 38.98 -32.55
CA GLN A 56 48.53 39.72 -31.57
C GLN A 56 49.25 39.88 -30.23
N GLU A 57 48.90 40.91 -29.50
CA GLU A 57 49.47 41.17 -28.15
C GLU A 57 49.10 40.00 -27.17
N ILE A 58 50.01 39.74 -26.22
CA ILE A 58 49.82 38.66 -25.23
C ILE A 58 48.50 38.80 -24.47
N GLY A 59 48.14 40.03 -24.11
CA GLY A 59 46.86 40.31 -23.39
C GLY A 59 45.65 39.93 -24.19
N PHE A 60 45.63 40.20 -25.50
CA PHE A 60 44.54 39.79 -26.38
C PHE A 60 44.48 38.28 -26.57
N ALA A 61 45.58 37.61 -26.83
CA ALA A 61 45.66 36.17 -27.03
C ALA A 61 45.19 35.40 -25.77
N LEU A 62 45.65 35.82 -24.57
CA LEU A 62 45.22 35.25 -23.29
C LEU A 62 43.72 35.48 -23.04
N ALA A 63 43.20 36.67 -23.32
CA ALA A 63 41.75 36.95 -23.15
C ALA A 63 40.90 35.99 -24.00
N ARG A 64 41.32 35.63 -25.22
CA ARG A 64 40.60 34.65 -26.08
C ARG A 64 40.66 33.24 -25.55
N GLY A 65 41.82 32.80 -25.07
CA GLY A 65 41.96 31.50 -24.41
C GLY A 65 41.12 31.39 -23.14
N ILE A 66 41.14 32.43 -22.30
CA ILE A 66 40.30 32.48 -21.09
C ILE A 66 38.81 32.48 -21.48
N SER A 67 38.40 33.19 -22.54
CA SER A 67 37.01 33.17 -23.01
C SER A 67 36.53 31.76 -23.37
N VAL A 68 37.38 30.94 -24.02
CA VAL A 68 37.09 29.54 -24.32
C VAL A 68 36.85 28.75 -23.04
N LEU A 69 37.65 28.92 -22.00
CA LEU A 69 37.50 28.24 -20.72
C LEU A 69 36.21 28.63 -20.01
N VAL A 70 35.90 29.92 -19.99
CA VAL A 70 34.69 30.45 -19.27
C VAL A 70 33.41 30.01 -19.96
N ILE A 71 33.33 30.13 -21.29
CA ILE A 71 32.11 29.76 -22.04
C ILE A 71 31.85 28.25 -21.97
N SER A 72 32.91 27.46 -21.93
CA SER A 72 32.83 26.00 -21.95
C SER A 72 32.66 25.38 -20.54
N CYS A 73 32.42 26.18 -19.50
CA CYS A 73 32.24 25.63 -18.16
C CYS A 73 30.96 24.79 -18.04
N PRO A 74 31.02 23.49 -17.72
CA PRO A 74 29.85 22.66 -17.48
C PRO A 74 29.27 22.84 -16.05
N CYS A 75 29.40 24.08 -15.50
CA CYS A 75 29.08 24.39 -14.09
C CYS A 75 27.61 24.07 -13.76
N ALA A 76 26.70 24.27 -14.71
CA ALA A 76 25.28 23.93 -14.55
C ALA A 76 25.08 22.41 -14.32
N LEU A 77 25.85 21.56 -15.00
CA LEU A 77 25.73 20.10 -14.88
C LEU A 77 26.20 19.60 -13.49
N GLY A 78 27.24 20.22 -12.95
CA GLY A 78 27.80 19.85 -11.64
C GLY A 78 26.94 20.26 -10.44
N LEU A 79 26.13 21.33 -10.56
CA LEU A 79 25.31 21.85 -9.48
C LEU A 79 23.83 21.45 -9.60
N ALA A 80 23.31 21.31 -10.81
CA ALA A 80 21.88 21.07 -11.03
C ALA A 80 21.41 19.73 -10.44
N THR A 81 22.19 18.66 -10.61
CA THR A 81 21.83 17.33 -10.12
C THR A 81 21.78 17.23 -8.61
N PRO A 82 22.82 17.67 -7.82
CA PRO A 82 22.72 17.67 -6.37
C PRO A 82 21.56 18.53 -5.84
N VAL A 83 21.31 19.69 -6.44
CA VAL A 83 20.18 20.55 -6.05
C VAL A 83 18.85 19.87 -6.33
N ALA A 84 18.66 19.24 -7.48
CA ALA A 84 17.43 18.52 -7.82
C ALA A 84 17.17 17.35 -6.85
N ILE A 85 18.21 16.59 -6.49
CA ILE A 85 18.10 15.50 -5.50
C ILE A 85 17.74 16.05 -4.12
N MET A 86 18.39 17.14 -3.69
CA MET A 86 18.11 17.78 -2.40
C MET A 86 16.64 18.26 -2.34
N VAL A 87 16.15 18.91 -3.38
CA VAL A 87 14.76 19.36 -3.49
C VAL A 87 13.82 18.17 -3.53
N GLY A 88 14.10 17.12 -4.32
CA GLY A 88 13.31 15.90 -4.41
C GLY A 88 13.20 15.17 -3.07
N ASN A 89 14.32 15.01 -2.36
CA ASN A 89 14.34 14.42 -1.02
C ASN A 89 13.57 15.28 0.00
N GLY A 90 13.73 16.59 -0.07
CA GLY A 90 13.01 17.52 0.80
C GLY A 90 11.49 17.47 0.58
N MET A 91 11.06 17.41 -0.69
CA MET A 91 9.65 17.23 -1.03
C MET A 91 9.12 15.86 -0.58
N GLY A 92 9.88 14.79 -0.81
CA GLY A 92 9.54 13.46 -0.32
C GLY A 92 9.36 13.45 1.20
N ALA A 93 10.33 13.96 1.95
CA ALA A 93 10.30 14.02 3.41
C ALA A 93 9.10 14.82 3.94
N LYS A 94 8.74 15.93 3.27
CA LYS A 94 7.55 16.73 3.59
C LYS A 94 6.24 15.94 3.48
N HIS A 95 6.20 14.95 2.60
CA HIS A 95 5.06 14.03 2.42
C HIS A 95 5.24 12.69 3.14
N GLY A 96 6.21 12.57 4.06
CA GLY A 96 6.46 11.34 4.80
C GLY A 96 7.20 10.26 4.01
N ILE A 97 7.73 10.57 2.83
CA ILE A 97 8.45 9.65 1.96
C ILE A 97 9.96 9.85 2.14
N LEU A 98 10.67 8.81 2.57
CA LEU A 98 12.10 8.84 2.79
C LEU A 98 12.82 7.94 1.79
N PHE A 99 13.68 8.54 0.95
CA PHE A 99 14.51 7.79 0.01
C PHE A 99 15.81 7.36 0.68
N LYS A 100 16.19 6.09 0.57
CA LYS A 100 17.45 5.55 1.11
C LYS A 100 18.69 6.20 0.51
N ASN A 101 18.61 6.57 -0.76
CA ASN A 101 19.71 7.17 -1.51
C ASN A 101 19.19 7.84 -2.78
N ALA A 102 20.05 8.63 -3.43
CA ALA A 102 19.74 9.34 -4.66
C ALA A 102 19.34 8.41 -5.84
N VAL A 103 19.88 7.17 -5.85
CA VAL A 103 19.53 6.15 -6.86
C VAL A 103 18.08 5.73 -6.73
N SER A 104 17.58 5.57 -5.50
CA SER A 104 16.19 5.21 -5.23
C SER A 104 15.23 6.30 -5.70
N LEU A 105 15.56 7.57 -5.48
CA LEU A 105 14.78 8.71 -5.97
C LEU A 105 14.73 8.73 -7.50
N GLU A 106 15.89 8.57 -8.18
CA GLU A 106 15.96 8.54 -9.63
C GLU A 106 15.17 7.36 -10.23
N ASN A 107 15.28 6.18 -9.62
CA ASN A 107 14.56 4.99 -10.08
C ASN A 107 13.05 5.09 -9.85
N ALA A 108 12.61 5.72 -8.77
CA ALA A 108 11.17 5.96 -8.53
C ALA A 108 10.54 6.75 -9.69
N GLY A 109 11.25 7.75 -10.23
CA GLY A 109 10.80 8.51 -11.41
C GLY A 109 10.77 7.71 -12.72
N LYS A 110 11.37 6.50 -12.77
CA LYS A 110 11.41 5.61 -13.95
C LYS A 110 10.53 4.39 -13.80
N THR A 111 9.70 4.33 -12.73
CA THR A 111 8.83 3.20 -12.45
C THR A 111 7.80 3.03 -13.56
N GLN A 112 7.71 1.82 -14.12
CA GLN A 112 6.74 1.44 -15.15
C GLN A 112 5.68 0.50 -14.63
N ILE A 113 6.00 -0.28 -13.58
CA ILE A 113 5.10 -1.25 -12.98
C ILE A 113 5.17 -1.07 -11.47
N VAL A 114 4.01 -0.98 -10.84
CA VAL A 114 3.86 -1.00 -9.38
C VAL A 114 3.09 -2.25 -8.99
N VAL A 115 3.65 -3.05 -8.11
CA VAL A 115 3.01 -4.24 -7.54
C VAL A 115 2.55 -3.89 -6.14
N LEU A 116 1.24 -3.93 -5.91
CA LEU A 116 0.61 -3.64 -4.63
C LEU A 116 0.11 -4.93 -3.97
N ASP A 117 0.46 -5.14 -2.72
CA ASP A 117 -0.20 -6.18 -1.94
C ASP A 117 -1.68 -5.83 -1.74
N LYS A 118 -2.55 -6.85 -1.73
CA LYS A 118 -3.97 -6.63 -1.47
C LYS A 118 -4.21 -6.21 -0.02
N THR A 119 -3.80 -7.07 0.91
CA THR A 119 -4.19 -6.98 2.33
C THR A 119 -3.44 -5.88 3.07
N GLY A 120 -4.16 -4.91 3.64
CA GLY A 120 -3.56 -3.79 4.37
C GLY A 120 -2.93 -2.70 3.48
N THR A 121 -2.87 -2.92 2.13
CA THR A 121 -2.38 -1.92 1.17
C THR A 121 -3.53 -1.39 0.31
N ILE A 122 -4.14 -2.22 -0.56
CA ILE A 122 -5.33 -1.86 -1.34
C ILE A 122 -6.56 -1.89 -0.43
N THR A 123 -6.63 -2.88 0.46
CA THR A 123 -7.68 -3.04 1.46
C THR A 123 -7.23 -2.55 2.83
N SER A 124 -8.16 -2.40 3.76
CA SER A 124 -7.88 -1.93 5.12
C SER A 124 -7.03 -2.90 5.94
N GLY A 125 -7.05 -4.19 5.59
CA GLY A 125 -6.43 -5.27 6.37
C GLY A 125 -7.24 -5.66 7.61
N GLU A 126 -8.35 -4.98 7.81
CA GLU A 126 -9.30 -5.26 8.89
C GLU A 126 -10.62 -5.74 8.30
N PRO A 127 -11.01 -7.02 8.52
CA PRO A 127 -12.29 -7.53 8.06
C PRO A 127 -13.44 -6.73 8.65
N LYS A 128 -14.46 -6.43 7.83
CA LYS A 128 -15.70 -5.76 8.26
C LYS A 128 -16.92 -6.57 7.84
N VAL A 129 -18.00 -6.45 8.60
CA VAL A 129 -19.30 -6.98 8.18
C VAL A 129 -19.82 -6.15 7.00
N THR A 130 -19.98 -6.79 5.86
CA THR A 130 -20.47 -6.15 4.63
C THR A 130 -21.95 -6.40 4.38
N ASP A 131 -22.49 -7.56 4.81
CA ASP A 131 -23.88 -7.93 4.60
C ASP A 131 -24.42 -8.66 5.83
N LEU A 132 -25.66 -8.34 6.15
CA LEU A 132 -26.49 -9.02 7.14
C LEU A 132 -27.73 -9.54 6.41
N ILE A 133 -27.87 -10.85 6.28
CA ILE A 133 -28.97 -11.50 5.56
C ILE A 133 -29.71 -12.39 6.53
N PRO A 134 -30.78 -11.88 7.18
CA PRO A 134 -31.58 -12.68 8.10
C PRO A 134 -32.38 -13.75 7.34
N ALA A 135 -32.61 -14.87 8.01
CA ALA A 135 -33.51 -15.92 7.52
C ALA A 135 -34.98 -15.40 7.51
N PRO A 136 -35.85 -15.99 6.71
CA PRO A 136 -37.27 -15.59 6.69
C PRO A 136 -37.88 -15.60 8.09
N GLY A 137 -38.44 -14.47 8.50
CA GLY A 137 -39.07 -14.26 9.82
C GLY A 137 -38.14 -13.79 10.93
N VAL A 138 -36.83 -13.69 10.68
CA VAL A 138 -35.84 -13.18 11.63
C VAL A 138 -35.55 -11.69 11.32
N GLN A 139 -35.33 -10.89 12.36
CA GLN A 139 -34.92 -9.50 12.20
C GLN A 139 -33.39 -9.40 12.11
N GLU A 140 -32.89 -8.41 11.34
CA GLU A 140 -31.44 -8.18 11.18
C GLU A 140 -30.74 -7.95 12.52
N GLU A 141 -31.38 -7.20 13.42
CA GLU A 141 -30.86 -6.92 14.76
C GLU A 141 -30.77 -8.18 15.63
N GLU A 142 -31.75 -9.09 15.50
CA GLU A 142 -31.75 -10.37 16.20
C GLU A 142 -30.61 -11.27 15.73
N LEU A 143 -30.39 -11.38 14.41
CA LEU A 143 -29.26 -12.11 13.85
C LEU A 143 -27.92 -11.56 14.37
N LEU A 144 -27.76 -10.23 14.37
CA LEU A 144 -26.54 -9.60 14.83
C LEU A 144 -26.33 -9.77 16.33
N ARG A 145 -27.38 -9.67 17.16
CA ARG A 145 -27.33 -9.89 18.60
C ARG A 145 -26.91 -11.31 18.96
N LEU A 146 -27.45 -12.29 18.25
CA LEU A 146 -27.15 -13.70 18.43
C LEU A 146 -25.70 -14.00 18.02
N ALA A 147 -25.26 -13.47 16.87
CA ALA A 147 -23.88 -13.59 16.43
C ALA A 147 -22.90 -12.91 17.40
N PHE A 148 -23.25 -11.75 17.94
CA PHE A 148 -22.48 -11.05 18.96
C PHE A 148 -22.30 -11.89 20.23
N ALA A 149 -23.40 -12.45 20.74
CA ALA A 149 -23.35 -13.32 21.91
C ALA A 149 -22.44 -14.55 21.68
N LEU A 150 -22.47 -15.15 20.50
CA LEU A 150 -21.65 -16.32 20.16
C LEU A 150 -20.18 -15.97 19.99
N GLU A 151 -19.89 -14.87 19.27
CA GLU A 151 -18.51 -14.52 18.85
C GLU A 151 -17.72 -13.76 19.94
N GLN A 152 -18.34 -13.29 21.01
CA GLN A 152 -17.69 -12.46 22.04
C GLN A 152 -16.46 -13.10 22.71
N LYS A 153 -16.38 -14.43 22.71
CA LYS A 153 -15.24 -15.20 23.28
C LYS A 153 -14.27 -15.70 22.21
N SER A 154 -14.52 -15.38 20.94
CA SER A 154 -13.69 -15.79 19.82
C SER A 154 -12.55 -14.78 19.58
N GLU A 155 -11.32 -15.26 19.40
CA GLU A 155 -10.16 -14.44 19.03
C GLU A 155 -9.98 -14.32 17.52
N HIS A 156 -10.88 -14.93 16.74
CA HIS A 156 -10.76 -14.94 15.28
C HIS A 156 -10.95 -13.55 14.67
N PRO A 157 -10.19 -13.14 13.64
CA PRO A 157 -10.36 -11.82 13.01
C PRO A 157 -11.78 -11.55 12.50
N LEU A 158 -12.50 -12.57 12.02
CA LEU A 158 -13.89 -12.44 11.57
C LEU A 158 -14.84 -12.14 12.74
N ALA A 159 -14.57 -12.69 13.92
CA ALA A 159 -15.33 -12.38 15.13
C ALA A 159 -15.25 -10.90 15.48
N ARG A 160 -14.04 -10.32 15.43
CA ARG A 160 -13.84 -8.89 15.70
C ARG A 160 -14.70 -8.00 14.80
N ALA A 161 -14.85 -8.37 13.53
CA ALA A 161 -15.71 -7.64 12.60
C ALA A 161 -17.19 -7.65 13.05
N ILE A 162 -17.67 -8.79 13.54
CA ILE A 162 -19.06 -8.93 14.05
C ILE A 162 -19.23 -8.14 15.34
N LEU A 163 -18.27 -8.24 16.27
CA LEU A 163 -18.28 -7.49 17.53
C LEU A 163 -18.33 -5.99 17.26
N HIS A 164 -17.44 -5.48 16.41
CA HIS A 164 -17.43 -4.07 16.04
C HIS A 164 -18.74 -3.61 15.41
N ARG A 165 -19.32 -4.41 14.51
CA ARG A 165 -20.64 -4.10 13.89
C ARG A 165 -21.76 -4.07 14.90
N ALA A 166 -21.76 -4.96 15.90
CA ALA A 166 -22.75 -4.97 16.98
C ALA A 166 -22.61 -3.75 17.90
N GLU A 167 -21.37 -3.36 18.23
CA GLU A 167 -21.07 -2.16 19.01
C GLU A 167 -21.53 -0.87 18.29
N GLU A 168 -21.31 -0.76 16.98
CA GLU A 168 -21.82 0.36 16.15
C GLU A 168 -23.36 0.49 16.24
N ARG A 169 -24.05 -0.63 16.40
CA ARG A 169 -25.51 -0.67 16.58
C ARG A 169 -25.94 -0.53 18.05
N ASN A 170 -25.00 -0.22 18.96
CA ASN A 170 -25.23 -0.08 20.40
C ASN A 170 -25.79 -1.35 21.06
N LEU A 171 -25.49 -2.54 20.53
CA LEU A 171 -25.84 -3.80 21.16
C LEU A 171 -24.88 -4.07 22.33
N SER A 172 -25.39 -4.68 23.38
CA SER A 172 -24.60 -5.11 24.53
C SER A 172 -24.37 -6.62 24.46
N PRO A 173 -23.14 -7.11 24.81
CA PRO A 173 -22.88 -8.54 24.81
C PRO A 173 -23.68 -9.24 25.91
N GLU A 174 -24.32 -10.34 25.55
CA GLU A 174 -25.04 -11.17 26.50
C GLU A 174 -24.20 -12.40 26.90
N PRO A 175 -24.18 -12.81 28.16
CA PRO A 175 -23.33 -13.92 28.61
C PRO A 175 -23.76 -15.26 27.96
N VAL A 176 -22.78 -16.04 27.55
CA VAL A 176 -22.96 -17.40 27.04
C VAL A 176 -22.20 -18.40 27.89
N SER A 177 -22.74 -19.62 28.02
CA SER A 177 -22.09 -20.79 28.61
C SER A 177 -21.69 -21.81 27.56
N ASP A 178 -20.93 -22.82 27.96
CA ASP A 178 -20.52 -23.97 27.15
C ASP A 178 -19.93 -23.59 25.79
N PHE A 179 -19.18 -22.47 25.75
CA PHE A 179 -18.55 -22.00 24.53
C PHE A 179 -17.47 -22.98 24.06
N GLN A 180 -17.55 -23.38 22.80
CA GLN A 180 -16.63 -24.30 22.15
C GLN A 180 -16.25 -23.80 20.75
N VAL A 181 -14.95 -23.86 20.45
CA VAL A 181 -14.42 -23.66 19.12
C VAL A 181 -14.26 -25.01 18.45
N LEU A 182 -14.83 -25.17 17.26
CA LEU A 182 -14.73 -26.36 16.42
C LEU A 182 -13.80 -26.06 15.24
N PRO A 183 -12.50 -26.40 15.33
CA PRO A 183 -11.53 -25.99 14.30
C PRO A 183 -11.94 -26.40 12.88
N GLY A 184 -11.88 -25.42 11.96
CA GLY A 184 -12.28 -25.61 10.56
C GLY A 184 -13.78 -25.67 10.28
N ASN A 185 -14.63 -25.62 11.31
CA ASN A 185 -16.09 -25.68 11.21
C ASN A 185 -16.77 -24.39 11.68
N GLY A 186 -16.60 -24.05 12.95
CA GLY A 186 -17.27 -22.88 13.54
C GLY A 186 -17.23 -22.89 15.08
N LEU A 187 -18.28 -22.34 15.67
CA LEU A 187 -18.43 -22.11 17.09
C LEU A 187 -19.79 -22.67 17.58
N THR A 188 -19.83 -23.05 18.84
CA THR A 188 -21.09 -23.36 19.56
C THR A 188 -21.07 -22.73 20.94
N ALA A 189 -22.23 -22.33 21.45
CA ALA A 189 -22.41 -21.88 22.82
C ALA A 189 -23.87 -22.07 23.25
N THR A 190 -24.13 -22.03 24.56
CA THR A 190 -25.48 -21.99 25.13
C THR A 190 -25.80 -20.55 25.54
N TRP A 191 -26.90 -20.01 25.02
CA TRP A 191 -27.41 -18.68 25.34
C TRP A 191 -28.85 -18.76 25.78
N GLN A 192 -29.15 -18.32 26.99
CA GLN A 192 -30.51 -18.36 27.57
C GLN A 192 -31.17 -19.76 27.50
N GLY A 193 -30.38 -20.83 27.61
CA GLY A 193 -30.87 -22.21 27.53
C GLY A 193 -31.05 -22.74 26.11
N THR A 194 -30.73 -21.98 25.07
CA THR A 194 -30.76 -22.36 23.66
C THR A 194 -29.37 -22.60 23.09
N LEU A 195 -29.22 -23.52 22.16
CA LEU A 195 -27.95 -23.82 21.49
C LEU A 195 -27.72 -22.84 20.33
N LEU A 196 -26.68 -22.01 20.45
CA LEU A 196 -26.20 -21.18 19.36
C LEU A 196 -25.10 -21.89 18.57
N GLN A 197 -25.12 -21.71 17.26
CA GLN A 197 -24.13 -22.26 16.34
C GLN A 197 -23.78 -21.22 15.28
N GLY A 198 -22.52 -21.08 14.97
CA GLY A 198 -22.02 -20.16 13.92
C GLY A 198 -20.86 -20.80 13.18
N GLY A 199 -20.78 -20.63 11.87
CA GLY A 199 -19.65 -21.16 11.11
C GLY A 199 -19.90 -21.26 9.61
N ASN A 200 -19.14 -22.13 8.95
CA ASN A 200 -19.27 -22.33 7.50
C ASN A 200 -20.56 -23.10 7.15
N TYR A 201 -20.94 -23.02 5.86
CA TYR A 201 -22.14 -23.72 5.35
C TYR A 201 -22.12 -25.21 5.66
N THR A 202 -20.99 -25.90 5.46
CA THR A 202 -20.87 -27.34 5.66
C THR A 202 -21.17 -27.76 7.11
N PHE A 203 -20.75 -26.95 8.06
CA PHE A 203 -21.02 -27.21 9.49
C PHE A 203 -22.47 -26.98 9.82
N ILE A 204 -23.05 -25.85 9.44
CA ILE A 204 -24.43 -25.49 9.79
C ILE A 204 -25.45 -26.39 9.07
N SER A 205 -25.23 -26.74 7.80
CA SER A 205 -26.15 -27.60 7.03
C SER A 205 -26.28 -29.04 7.55
N ARG A 206 -25.35 -29.50 8.37
CA ARG A 206 -25.42 -30.81 9.04
C ARG A 206 -26.33 -30.80 10.26
N GLN A 207 -26.59 -29.65 10.85
CA GLN A 207 -27.26 -29.52 12.13
C GLN A 207 -28.56 -28.70 12.03
N SER A 208 -28.74 -27.97 10.94
CA SER A 208 -29.88 -27.08 10.71
C SER A 208 -30.36 -27.21 9.27
N GLN A 209 -31.66 -27.04 9.06
CA GLN A 209 -32.20 -26.93 7.72
C GLN A 209 -31.86 -25.55 7.14
N VAL A 210 -31.00 -25.53 6.10
CA VAL A 210 -30.66 -24.30 5.38
C VAL A 210 -31.52 -24.22 4.12
N PRO A 211 -32.41 -23.23 3.99
CA PRO A 211 -33.19 -23.03 2.77
C PRO A 211 -32.30 -22.88 1.54
N GLU A 212 -32.72 -23.40 0.40
CA GLU A 212 -31.94 -23.35 -0.84
C GLU A 212 -31.64 -21.90 -1.27
N SER A 213 -32.57 -20.97 -1.04
CA SER A 213 -32.34 -19.54 -1.28
C SER A 213 -31.17 -18.98 -0.46
N MET A 214 -31.04 -19.38 0.81
CA MET A 214 -29.94 -18.94 1.68
C MET A 214 -28.59 -19.58 1.26
N ARG A 215 -28.62 -20.85 0.81
CA ARG A 215 -27.43 -21.49 0.24
C ARG A 215 -26.90 -20.73 -0.98
N ILE A 216 -27.80 -20.40 -1.92
CA ILE A 216 -27.45 -19.63 -3.14
C ILE A 216 -26.91 -18.25 -2.78
N GLN A 217 -27.51 -17.57 -1.80
CA GLN A 217 -27.01 -16.27 -1.32
C GLN A 217 -25.59 -16.39 -0.73
N GLY A 218 -25.34 -17.41 0.10
CA GLY A 218 -24.00 -17.65 0.62
C GLY A 218 -22.96 -17.94 -0.47
N GLU A 219 -23.34 -18.71 -1.49
CA GLU A 219 -22.46 -18.95 -2.65
C GLU A 219 -22.20 -17.66 -3.46
N THR A 220 -23.21 -16.83 -3.65
CA THR A 220 -23.09 -15.54 -4.33
C THR A 220 -22.13 -14.60 -3.58
N LEU A 221 -22.25 -14.52 -2.26
CA LEU A 221 -21.35 -13.76 -1.42
C LEU A 221 -19.90 -14.30 -1.51
N ALA A 222 -19.72 -15.61 -1.45
CA ALA A 222 -18.40 -16.22 -1.60
C ALA A 222 -17.78 -15.97 -3.00
N GLN A 223 -18.59 -15.96 -4.05
CA GLN A 223 -18.16 -15.61 -5.41
C GLN A 223 -17.77 -14.12 -5.53
N ALA A 224 -18.37 -13.27 -4.72
CA ALA A 224 -18.00 -11.84 -4.61
C ALA A 224 -16.77 -11.59 -3.71
N GLY A 225 -16.06 -12.67 -3.28
CA GLY A 225 -14.87 -12.55 -2.46
C GLY A 225 -15.09 -12.29 -0.98
N LYS A 226 -16.34 -12.45 -0.52
CA LYS A 226 -16.73 -12.32 0.90
C LYS A 226 -16.70 -13.66 1.60
N THR A 227 -16.59 -13.65 2.92
CA THR A 227 -16.67 -14.85 3.75
C THR A 227 -18.05 -14.93 4.40
N PRO A 228 -18.97 -15.78 3.90
CA PRO A 228 -20.28 -15.97 4.50
C PRO A 228 -20.18 -16.87 5.72
N LEU A 229 -20.63 -16.37 6.87
CA LEU A 229 -20.81 -17.11 8.12
C LEU A 229 -22.29 -17.35 8.35
N PHE A 230 -22.67 -18.61 8.53
CA PHE A 230 -24.05 -19.01 8.79
C PHE A 230 -24.26 -19.12 10.29
N PHE A 231 -25.40 -18.65 10.79
CA PHE A 231 -25.77 -18.69 12.20
C PHE A 231 -27.11 -19.44 12.38
N ALA A 232 -27.19 -20.23 13.43
CA ALA A 232 -28.38 -20.99 13.79
C ALA A 232 -28.62 -21.01 15.29
N GLN A 233 -29.88 -21.14 15.68
CA GLN A 233 -30.35 -21.32 17.04
C GLN A 233 -31.26 -22.54 17.11
N ASP A 234 -30.98 -23.49 18.01
CA ASP A 234 -31.75 -24.73 18.20
C ASP A 234 -32.10 -25.46 16.89
N GLY A 235 -31.12 -25.55 15.98
CA GLY A 235 -31.32 -26.21 14.69
C GLY A 235 -32.08 -25.41 13.62
N HIS A 236 -32.42 -24.16 13.90
CA HIS A 236 -33.08 -23.27 12.95
C HIS A 236 -32.08 -22.19 12.45
N LEU A 237 -31.95 -22.05 11.15
CA LEU A 237 -31.11 -21.01 10.57
C LEU A 237 -31.66 -19.63 10.95
N THR A 238 -30.81 -18.77 11.52
CA THR A 238 -31.13 -17.38 11.82
C THR A 238 -30.65 -16.41 10.74
N GLY A 239 -29.61 -16.77 9.99
CA GLY A 239 -29.16 -15.96 8.86
C GLY A 239 -27.72 -16.18 8.48
N ILE A 240 -27.25 -15.28 7.59
CA ILE A 240 -25.88 -15.21 7.10
C ILE A 240 -25.30 -13.82 7.41
N ILE A 241 -24.09 -13.79 7.94
CA ILE A 241 -23.30 -12.56 8.07
C ILE A 241 -22.10 -12.71 7.15
N ALA A 242 -21.95 -11.81 6.18
CA ALA A 242 -20.77 -11.80 5.32
C ALA A 242 -19.72 -10.83 5.84
N VAL A 243 -18.50 -11.30 5.87
CA VAL A 243 -17.35 -10.51 6.30
C VAL A 243 -16.34 -10.46 5.16
N ALA A 244 -15.79 -9.29 4.89
CA ALA A 244 -14.74 -9.11 3.90
C ALA A 244 -13.76 -8.03 4.34
N ASP A 245 -12.55 -8.10 3.80
CA ASP A 245 -11.58 -7.04 3.88
C ASP A 245 -11.92 -5.99 2.80
N VAL A 246 -12.32 -4.81 3.23
CA VAL A 246 -12.83 -3.75 2.35
C VAL A 246 -11.72 -2.89 1.77
N ILE A 247 -11.88 -2.46 0.53
CA ILE A 247 -10.98 -1.54 -0.15
C ILE A 247 -10.97 -0.21 0.62
N LYS A 248 -9.79 0.38 0.81
CA LYS A 248 -9.66 1.72 1.39
C LYS A 248 -10.29 2.75 0.46
N GLU A 249 -10.89 3.79 1.03
CA GLU A 249 -11.60 4.82 0.27
C GLU A 249 -10.69 5.54 -0.75
N ASP A 250 -9.40 5.70 -0.44
CA ASP A 250 -8.40 6.37 -1.27
C ASP A 250 -7.74 5.45 -2.31
N SER A 251 -7.81 4.12 -2.16
CA SER A 251 -7.14 3.16 -3.05
C SER A 251 -7.57 3.26 -4.52
N PRO A 252 -8.88 3.37 -4.85
CA PRO A 252 -9.30 3.49 -6.25
C PRO A 252 -8.79 4.77 -6.91
N GLN A 253 -8.69 5.86 -6.14
CA GLN A 253 -8.15 7.12 -6.65
C GLN A 253 -6.64 6.99 -6.89
N ALA A 254 -5.89 6.46 -5.92
CA ALA A 254 -4.44 6.26 -6.04
C ALA A 254 -4.08 5.36 -7.23
N ILE A 255 -4.84 4.28 -7.46
CA ILE A 255 -4.65 3.39 -8.61
C ILE A 255 -4.86 4.14 -9.93
N ARG A 256 -5.96 4.91 -10.05
CA ARG A 256 -6.20 5.73 -11.24
C ARG A 256 -5.12 6.79 -11.48
N GLU A 257 -4.60 7.40 -10.43
CA GLU A 257 -3.50 8.36 -10.53
C GLU A 257 -2.23 7.70 -11.07
N LEU A 258 -1.84 6.52 -10.56
CA LEU A 258 -0.72 5.75 -11.07
C LEU A 258 -0.91 5.37 -12.55
N GLN A 259 -2.09 4.89 -12.92
CA GLN A 259 -2.42 4.55 -14.30
C GLN A 259 -2.38 5.77 -15.23
N SER A 260 -2.82 6.94 -14.76
CA SER A 260 -2.77 8.20 -15.52
C SER A 260 -1.34 8.68 -15.78
N MET A 261 -0.38 8.28 -14.95
CA MET A 261 1.07 8.49 -15.16
C MET A 261 1.69 7.49 -16.14
N GLY A 262 0.90 6.56 -16.70
CA GLY A 262 1.38 5.50 -17.58
C GLY A 262 2.01 4.32 -16.85
N ILE A 263 1.79 4.20 -15.52
CA ILE A 263 2.30 3.13 -14.69
C ILE A 263 1.30 1.98 -14.69
N GLN A 264 1.75 0.76 -14.99
CA GLN A 264 0.95 -0.44 -14.85
C GLN A 264 0.84 -0.82 -13.37
N VAL A 265 -0.39 -0.97 -12.87
CA VAL A 265 -0.64 -1.43 -11.50
C VAL A 265 -1.01 -2.91 -11.50
N VAL A 266 -0.36 -3.69 -10.66
CA VAL A 266 -0.57 -5.12 -10.49
C VAL A 266 -0.89 -5.40 -9.03
N MET A 267 -1.99 -6.10 -8.77
CA MET A 267 -2.34 -6.55 -7.43
C MET A 267 -1.71 -7.92 -7.15
N LEU A 268 -1.01 -8.04 -6.02
CA LEU A 268 -0.52 -9.29 -5.49
C LEU A 268 -1.45 -9.78 -4.36
N THR A 269 -1.89 -11.02 -4.43
CA THR A 269 -2.75 -11.61 -3.41
C THR A 269 -2.59 -13.12 -3.34
N GLY A 270 -2.77 -13.70 -2.16
CA GLY A 270 -2.87 -15.15 -1.96
C GLY A 270 -4.30 -15.69 -2.18
N ASP A 271 -5.27 -14.86 -2.51
CA ASP A 271 -6.65 -15.25 -2.72
C ASP A 271 -6.82 -16.07 -4.03
N ASN A 272 -7.96 -16.74 -4.14
CA ASN A 272 -8.33 -17.38 -5.39
C ASN A 272 -8.61 -16.34 -6.50
N ALA A 273 -8.53 -16.79 -7.77
CA ALA A 273 -8.66 -15.92 -8.94
C ALA A 273 -9.99 -15.14 -8.99
N ARG A 274 -11.09 -15.70 -8.49
CA ARG A 274 -12.40 -15.03 -8.49
C ARG A 274 -12.44 -13.86 -7.54
N THR A 275 -11.96 -14.05 -6.31
CA THR A 275 -11.83 -12.98 -5.30
C THR A 275 -10.90 -11.88 -5.80
N ALA A 276 -9.75 -12.27 -6.38
CA ALA A 276 -8.80 -11.32 -6.94
C ALA A 276 -9.42 -10.46 -8.07
N GLN A 277 -10.18 -11.08 -8.97
CA GLN A 277 -10.88 -10.37 -10.05
C GLN A 277 -11.98 -9.43 -9.52
N ALA A 278 -12.75 -9.85 -8.51
CA ALA A 278 -13.78 -9.00 -7.91
C ALA A 278 -13.17 -7.74 -7.31
N ILE A 279 -12.13 -7.88 -6.49
CA ILE A 279 -11.43 -6.75 -5.87
C ILE A 279 -10.70 -5.88 -6.91
N GLY A 280 -10.04 -6.48 -7.90
CA GLY A 280 -9.38 -5.75 -8.97
C GLY A 280 -10.37 -4.90 -9.79
N LYS A 281 -11.57 -5.44 -10.06
CA LYS A 281 -12.63 -4.69 -10.76
C LYS A 281 -13.19 -3.54 -9.94
N GLU A 282 -13.27 -3.69 -8.62
CA GLU A 282 -13.75 -2.66 -7.71
C GLU A 282 -12.70 -1.57 -7.47
N ALA A 283 -11.42 -1.97 -7.45
CA ALA A 283 -10.31 -1.05 -7.24
C ALA A 283 -9.94 -0.23 -8.48
N GLY A 284 -10.35 -0.65 -9.71
CA GLY A 284 -10.03 0.01 -10.98
C GLY A 284 -8.92 -0.71 -11.72
#